data_e04b578b7ff399c790ed62b2976c0756
#
_entry.id   e04b578b7ff399c790ed62b2976c0756
#
_cell.length_a   1.000
_cell.length_b   1.000
_cell.length_c   1.000
_cell.angle_alpha   90.00
_cell.angle_beta   90.00
_cell.angle_gamma   90.00
#
_symmetry.space_group_name_H-M   'P 1'
#
loop_
_entity.id
_entity.type
_entity.pdbx_description
1 polymer ?
#
loop_
_entity_poly.entity_id
_entity_poly.type
_entity_poly.pdbx_seq_one_letter_code
_entity_poly.pdbx_strand_id
1 'polypeptide(L)'
;VDELVGKNVVVDVECLFVYLGKLHEIRDKTLILKNVDVHDLRDSTTTREVYVRDARVHGIQPNRRQVHVRLDKVVSVAVLDDVIP
;
A
#
# COMPACT_ATOMS: atom_id res chain seq x y z
N VAL A 1 7.00 6.34 11.28
CA VAL A 1 5.87 5.69 10.59
C VAL A 1 4.54 5.99 11.27
N ASP A 2 4.56 6.28 12.58
CA ASP A 2 3.32 6.57 13.34
C ASP A 2 2.58 7.80 12.81
N GLU A 3 3.29 8.78 12.27
CA GLU A 3 2.69 9.98 11.70
C GLU A 3 1.91 9.71 10.42
N LEU A 4 2.04 8.51 9.84
CA LEU A 4 1.32 8.11 8.64
C LEU A 4 -0.04 7.48 8.96
N VAL A 5 -0.33 7.22 10.24
CA VAL A 5 -1.61 6.63 10.64
C VAL A 5 -2.76 7.54 10.22
N GLY A 6 -3.78 6.96 9.61
CA GLY A 6 -4.93 7.68 9.09
C GLY A 6 -4.80 8.11 7.63
N LYS A 7 -3.64 7.93 7.02
CA LYS A 7 -3.40 8.31 5.62
C LYS A 7 -3.43 7.09 4.71
N ASN A 8 -3.77 7.32 3.45
CA ASN A 8 -3.61 6.31 2.41
C ASN A 8 -2.13 6.17 2.10
N VAL A 9 -1.64 4.95 2.12
CA VAL A 9 -0.21 4.66 1.95
C VAL A 9 0.01 3.62 0.87
N VAL A 10 1.23 3.65 0.33
CA VAL A 10 1.75 2.62 -0.58
C VAL A 10 2.80 1.85 0.21
N VAL A 11 2.59 0.55 0.37
CA VAL A 11 3.51 -0.31 1.11
C VAL A 11 4.19 -1.26 0.13
N ASP A 12 5.50 -1.10 0.00
CA ASP A 12 6.34 -1.99 -0.79
C ASP A 12 6.95 -3.04 0.11
N VAL A 13 6.86 -4.30 -0.30
CA VAL A 13 7.35 -5.44 0.47
C VAL A 13 8.38 -6.21 -0.33
N GLU A 14 9.06 -7.15 0.33
CA GLU A 14 10.13 -7.98 -0.25
C GLU A 14 9.59 -9.06 -1.21
N CYS A 15 8.57 -8.74 -2.00
CA CYS A 15 8.01 -9.68 -2.95
C CYS A 15 7.34 -8.92 -4.09
N LEU A 16 6.59 -9.64 -4.93
CA LEU A 16 5.95 -9.07 -6.11
C LEU A 16 4.57 -8.47 -5.82
N PHE A 17 4.26 -8.20 -4.56
CA PHE A 17 3.02 -7.51 -4.19
C PHE A 17 3.29 -6.06 -3.84
N VAL A 18 2.28 -5.22 -4.07
CA VAL A 18 2.21 -3.87 -3.52
C VAL A 18 0.85 -3.72 -2.83
N TYR A 19 0.84 -3.04 -1.69
CA TYR A 19 -0.36 -2.81 -0.91
C TYR A 19 -0.66 -1.32 -0.90
N LEU A 20 -1.89 -0.96 -1.27
CA LEU A 20 -2.35 0.42 -1.23
C LEU A 20 -3.60 0.47 -0.36
N GLY A 21 -3.57 1.26 0.70
CA GLY A 21 -4.69 1.33 1.61
C GLY A 21 -4.46 2.34 2.71
N LYS A 22 -5.45 2.46 3.58
CA LYS A 22 -5.36 3.37 4.71
C LYS A 22 -4.62 2.69 5.86
N LEU A 23 -3.57 3.33 6.35
CA LEU A 23 -2.86 2.84 7.53
C LEU A 23 -3.73 3.12 8.74
N HIS A 24 -4.26 2.06 9.34
CA HIS A 24 -5.15 2.16 10.50
C HIS A 24 -4.37 2.23 11.81
N GLU A 25 -3.44 1.31 11.99
CA GLU A 25 -2.56 1.31 13.17
C GLU A 25 -1.34 0.44 12.93
N ILE A 26 -0.36 0.61 13.81
CA ILE A 26 0.84 -0.21 13.87
C ILE A 26 0.82 -0.91 15.22
N ARG A 27 0.82 -2.24 15.21
CA ARG A 27 0.73 -3.02 16.43
C ARG A 27 1.44 -4.35 16.27
N ASP A 28 2.19 -4.75 17.31
CA ASP A 28 2.86 -6.05 17.35
C ASP A 28 3.70 -6.35 16.10
N LYS A 29 4.47 -5.36 15.66
CA LYS A 29 5.35 -5.47 14.47
C LYS A 29 4.55 -5.72 13.19
N THR A 30 3.35 -5.19 13.13
CA THR A 30 2.44 -5.36 12.00
C THR A 30 1.84 -4.01 11.62
N LEU A 31 1.79 -3.74 10.31
CA LEU A 31 1.00 -2.64 9.78
C LEU A 31 -0.40 -3.16 9.50
N ILE A 32 -1.41 -2.52 10.08
CA ILE A 32 -2.80 -2.87 9.84
C ILE A 32 -3.38 -1.85 8.86
N LEU A 33 -3.71 -2.33 7.66
CA LEU A 33 -4.26 -1.52 6.59
C LEU A 33 -5.74 -1.83 6.42
N LYS A 34 -6.52 -0.80 6.07
CA LYS A 34 -7.95 -0.94 5.77
C LYS A 34 -8.26 -0.45 4.36
N ASN A 35 -9.28 -1.06 3.75
CA ASN A 35 -9.71 -0.76 2.39
C ASN A 35 -8.52 -0.84 1.44
N VAL A 36 -7.99 -2.04 1.30
CA VAL A 36 -6.68 -2.29 0.72
C VAL A 36 -6.81 -2.88 -0.67
N ASP A 37 -6.04 -2.33 -1.60
CA ASP A 37 -5.78 -2.95 -2.88
C ASP A 37 -4.48 -3.76 -2.74
N VAL A 38 -4.61 -5.08 -2.76
CA VAL A 38 -3.46 -5.98 -2.80
C VAL A 38 -3.23 -6.34 -4.25
N HIS A 39 -2.13 -5.85 -4.80
CA HIS A 39 -1.83 -6.04 -6.22
C HIS A 39 -0.62 -6.92 -6.42
N ASP A 40 -0.80 -7.99 -7.18
CA ASP A 40 0.28 -8.86 -7.62
C ASP A 40 0.83 -8.31 -8.93
N LEU A 41 2.07 -7.88 -8.90
CA LEU A 41 2.71 -7.24 -10.05
C LEU A 41 2.88 -8.20 -11.24
N ARG A 42 2.77 -9.51 -11.02
CA ARG A 42 2.83 -10.51 -12.09
C ARG A 42 1.54 -10.58 -12.90
N ASP A 43 0.43 -10.15 -12.32
CA ASP A 43 -0.89 -10.23 -12.96
C ASP A 43 -1.22 -9.00 -13.79
N SER A 44 -0.26 -8.09 -13.95
CA SER A 44 -0.48 -6.83 -14.64
C SER A 44 0.54 -6.64 -15.76
N THR A 45 0.09 -6.00 -16.85
CA THR A 45 0.99 -5.56 -17.92
C THR A 45 1.60 -4.20 -17.61
N THR A 46 1.16 -3.53 -16.55
CA THR A 46 1.69 -2.23 -16.15
C THR A 46 2.81 -2.41 -15.13
N THR A 47 3.71 -1.44 -15.09
CA THR A 47 4.77 -1.42 -14.07
C THR A 47 4.18 -1.00 -12.73
N ARG A 48 4.93 -1.24 -11.64
CA ARG A 48 4.57 -0.75 -10.31
C ARG A 48 4.34 0.76 -10.33
N GLU A 49 5.23 1.49 -10.97
CA GLU A 49 5.16 2.95 -10.98
C GLU A 49 3.88 3.46 -11.62
N VAL A 50 3.49 2.88 -12.75
CA VAL A 50 2.24 3.25 -13.43
C VAL A 50 1.04 2.89 -12.57
N TYR A 51 1.05 1.71 -11.96
CA TYR A 51 -0.05 1.26 -11.12
C TYR A 51 -0.27 2.20 -9.92
N VAL A 52 0.82 2.59 -9.26
CA VAL A 52 0.76 3.48 -8.11
C VAL A 52 0.31 4.89 -8.51
N ARG A 53 0.80 5.41 -9.65
CA ARG A 53 0.35 6.70 -10.18
C ARG A 53 -1.13 6.69 -10.51
N ASP A 54 -1.62 5.62 -11.10
CA ASP A 54 -3.04 5.50 -11.42
C ASP A 54 -3.89 5.53 -10.17
N ALA A 55 -3.45 4.88 -9.10
CA ALA A 55 -4.14 4.93 -7.81
C ALA A 55 -4.13 6.34 -7.22
N ARG A 56 -3.03 7.08 -7.39
CA ARG A 56 -2.94 8.47 -6.93
C ARG A 56 -3.94 9.36 -7.64
N VAL A 57 -4.10 9.16 -8.94
CA VAL A 57 -4.97 10.00 -9.78
C VAL A 57 -6.43 9.59 -9.65
N HIS A 58 -6.73 8.29 -9.68
CA HIS A 58 -8.09 7.76 -9.77
C HIS A 58 -8.61 7.16 -8.47
N GLY A 59 -7.79 7.08 -7.43
CA GLY A 59 -8.16 6.48 -6.16
C GLY A 59 -7.83 5.00 -6.10
N ILE A 60 -7.82 4.48 -4.86
CA ILE A 60 -7.57 3.08 -4.59
C ILE A 60 -8.83 2.28 -4.93
N GLN A 61 -8.64 1.13 -5.58
CA GLN A 61 -9.72 0.18 -5.87
C GLN A 61 -9.56 -1.00 -4.91
N PRO A 62 -10.17 -0.96 -3.71
CA PRO A 62 -9.92 -1.98 -2.68
C PRO A 62 -10.43 -3.35 -3.09
N ASN A 63 -9.65 -4.38 -2.79
CA ASN A 63 -10.07 -5.78 -2.93
C ASN A 63 -9.98 -6.55 -1.61
N ARG A 64 -9.58 -5.90 -0.52
CA ARG A 64 -9.58 -6.44 0.84
C ARG A 64 -10.07 -5.38 1.81
N ARG A 65 -10.86 -5.78 2.79
CA ARG A 65 -11.31 -4.85 3.83
C ARG A 65 -10.19 -4.51 4.81
N GLN A 66 -9.35 -5.48 5.10
CA GLN A 66 -8.28 -5.32 6.07
C GLN A 66 -7.15 -6.29 5.75
N VAL A 67 -5.93 -5.81 5.88
CA VAL A 67 -4.72 -6.62 5.68
C VAL A 67 -3.72 -6.29 6.78
N HIS A 68 -3.09 -7.32 7.32
CA HIS A 68 -1.99 -7.18 8.27
C HIS A 68 -0.69 -7.48 7.52
N VAL A 69 0.18 -6.47 7.42
CA VAL A 69 1.47 -6.60 6.72
C VAL A 69 2.57 -6.64 7.77
N ARG A 70 3.40 -7.66 7.73
CA ARG A 70 4.51 -7.79 8.67
C ARG A 70 5.58 -6.73 8.40
N LEU A 71 5.97 -6.01 9.46
CA LEU A 71 6.99 -4.96 9.34
C LEU A 71 8.33 -5.49 8.84
N ASP A 72 8.70 -6.72 9.20
CA ASP A 72 9.98 -7.30 8.78
C ASP A 72 10.03 -7.59 7.27
N LYS A 73 8.91 -7.50 6.57
CA LYS A 73 8.85 -7.69 5.11
C LYS A 73 8.66 -6.38 4.36
N VAL A 74 8.50 -5.28 5.08
CA VAL A 74 8.27 -3.97 4.47
C VAL A 74 9.61 -3.37 4.04
N VAL A 75 9.66 -2.92 2.80
CA VAL A 75 10.83 -2.21 2.25
C VAL A 75 10.63 -0.71 2.40
N SER A 76 9.45 -0.21 2.08
CA SER A 76 9.15 1.21 2.20
C SER A 76 7.66 1.45 2.37
N VAL A 77 7.35 2.58 3.01
CA VAL A 77 5.98 3.07 3.13
C VAL A 77 5.98 4.53 2.68
N ALA A 78 5.11 4.86 1.74
CA ALA A 78 4.96 6.23 1.26
C ALA A 78 3.50 6.65 1.36
N VAL A 79 3.26 7.94 1.59
CA VAL A 79 1.91 8.49 1.52
C VAL A 79 1.48 8.54 0.06
N LEU A 80 0.28 8.04 -0.25
CA LEU A 80 -0.20 8.01 -1.64
C LEU A 80 -0.22 9.41 -2.25
N ASP A 81 -0.63 10.42 -1.47
CA ASP A 81 -0.68 11.79 -1.95
C ASP A 81 0.70 12.37 -2.29
N ASP A 82 1.77 11.76 -1.82
CA ASP A 82 3.14 12.19 -2.13
C ASP A 82 3.67 11.56 -3.42
N VAL A 83 2.92 10.65 -4.03
CA VAL A 83 3.30 10.05 -5.32
C VAL A 83 3.14 11.11 -6.41
N ILE A 84 4.21 11.31 -7.17
CA ILE A 84 4.23 12.29 -8.26
C ILE A 84 3.60 11.66 -9.50
N PRO A 85 2.47 12.22 -9.98
CA PRO A 85 1.78 11.68 -11.15
C PRO A 85 2.58 11.81 -12.43
#